data_bbe9ce566bb6f80e65dc2cf9a4f107cf
#
_entry.id   bbe9ce566bb6f80e65dc2cf9a4f107cf
#
_cell.length_a   1.000
_cell.length_b   1.000
_cell.length_c   1.000
_cell.angle_alpha   90.00
_cell.angle_beta   90.00
_cell.angle_gamma   90.00
#
_symmetry.space_group_name_H-M   'P 1'
#
loop_
_entity.id
_entity.type
_entity.pdbx_description
1 polymer ?
#
loop_
_entity_poly.entity_id
_entity_poly.type
_entity_poly.pdbx_seq_one_letter_code
_entity_poly.pdbx_strand_id
1 'polypeptide(L)'
;MKKLSNLMRMSIVMLCATLLLTSCNNKKDTTKFVENPDMEYRTLGSTGLRVGVIGLGCGGFEEIDSAAARALVTAALDHGINYMDIYDANPKVRSNIGYGLGDRRNEMIIQGHIGCWWNGDSYERTRDVEKCKKGFEDLLARLHTDYIDVGMMHIFDKMEDWEAVQGSDYLQYVKDLKAQGKIKHIGVSSHNAEVALAIAKSGLVEVIMFSLNPAFDRVQSGKSPWDPATFDNMLPGIDPVRVELYDYCTQHNIAITVMKAYGGGDRLLDAEKSPLKVALTRDQCVAYALSKPCVAVSLCSVGKAEKLDEYLHYLKATDAEKDYNAVLNAATAQAATSTGQGECTYCKHCAPCPVGIDIAKVNKLLAEAELAGSVSKELSAEYAKLEHHAGECVQCGACEERCPFDVPVREKMELAARVFGY
;
A
#
# COMPACT_ATOMS: atom_id res chain seq x y z
N MET A 1 21.48 49.87 -55.79
CA MET A 1 20.94 50.30 -54.51
C MET A 1 19.75 49.46 -53.98
N LYS A 2 19.03 48.67 -54.81
CA LYS A 2 17.93 47.80 -54.35
C LYS A 2 18.32 46.44 -53.74
N LYS A 3 19.57 45.96 -53.92
CA LYS A 3 20.05 44.69 -53.33
C LYS A 3 20.59 44.80 -51.91
N LEU A 4 21.04 45.97 -51.47
CA LEU A 4 21.54 46.15 -50.09
C LEU A 4 20.43 46.25 -49.05
N SER A 5 19.21 46.70 -49.40
CA SER A 5 18.09 46.83 -48.48
C SER A 5 17.47 45.49 -48.04
N ASN A 6 17.58 44.47 -48.90
CA ASN A 6 16.99 43.15 -48.58
C ASN A 6 17.90 42.29 -47.70
N LEU A 7 19.23 42.46 -47.75
CA LEU A 7 20.14 41.76 -46.85
C LEU A 7 20.03 42.32 -45.39
N MET A 8 19.83 43.66 -45.27
CA MET A 8 19.73 44.28 -43.96
C MET A 8 18.38 43.95 -43.25
N ARG A 9 17.31 43.70 -44.04
CA ARG A 9 16.01 43.28 -43.50
C ARG A 9 15.98 41.79 -43.07
N MET A 10 16.69 40.92 -43.76
CA MET A 10 16.84 39.51 -43.39
C MET A 10 17.70 39.32 -42.14
N SER A 11 18.74 40.12 -41.94
CA SER A 11 19.59 40.05 -40.75
C SER A 11 18.87 40.55 -39.48
N ILE A 12 17.96 41.53 -39.58
CA ILE A 12 17.17 42.01 -38.42
C ILE A 12 16.08 41.02 -38.03
N VAL A 13 15.45 40.35 -38.99
CA VAL A 13 14.43 39.32 -38.71
C VAL A 13 15.06 38.05 -38.07
N MET A 14 16.28 37.70 -38.48
CA MET A 14 17.00 36.53 -37.91
C MET A 14 17.56 36.85 -36.49
N LEU A 15 17.88 38.10 -36.19
CA LEU A 15 18.34 38.53 -34.86
C LEU A 15 17.19 38.67 -33.85
N CYS A 16 15.96 38.99 -34.29
CA CYS A 16 14.76 38.97 -33.42
C CYS A 16 14.24 37.59 -33.16
N ALA A 17 14.42 36.61 -34.08
CA ALA A 17 14.03 35.22 -33.86
C ALA A 17 14.96 34.48 -32.88
N THR A 18 16.25 34.86 -32.78
CA THR A 18 17.21 34.30 -31.80
C THR A 18 17.07 34.93 -30.42
N LEU A 19 16.48 36.12 -30.29
CA LEU A 19 16.23 36.79 -28.99
C LEU A 19 14.92 36.37 -28.31
N LEU A 20 14.02 35.68 -29.02
CA LEU A 20 12.77 35.14 -28.46
C LEU A 20 12.92 33.69 -27.98
N LEU A 21 14.06 33.04 -28.20
CA LEU A 21 14.34 31.67 -27.73
C LEU A 21 15.19 31.59 -26.44
N THR A 22 15.54 32.74 -25.85
CA THR A 22 16.37 32.78 -24.64
C THR A 22 15.64 33.26 -23.38
N SER A 23 14.31 33.28 -23.38
CA SER A 23 13.55 33.65 -22.17
C SER A 23 12.62 32.55 -21.64
N CYS A 24 12.96 31.27 -21.89
CA CYS A 24 12.54 30.18 -21.02
C CYS A 24 13.73 29.72 -20.23
N ASN A 25 14.18 30.52 -19.30
CA ASN A 25 15.06 30.10 -18.23
C ASN A 25 14.21 29.20 -17.29
N ASN A 26 13.96 27.98 -17.73
CA ASN A 26 13.75 26.90 -16.78
C ASN A 26 15.00 26.87 -15.91
N LYS A 27 14.92 27.44 -14.71
CA LYS A 27 15.77 27.03 -13.63
C LYS A 27 15.59 25.52 -13.53
N LYS A 28 16.46 24.77 -14.18
CA LYS A 28 16.60 23.33 -13.91
C LYS A 28 16.90 23.26 -12.43
N ASP A 29 15.95 22.76 -11.71
CA ASP A 29 16.08 22.36 -10.32
C ASP A 29 17.18 21.32 -10.27
N THR A 30 18.38 21.71 -9.87
CA THR A 30 19.61 20.93 -10.04
C THR A 30 20.05 20.25 -8.75
N THR A 31 19.25 20.25 -7.70
CA THR A 31 19.48 19.37 -6.57
C THR A 31 19.01 17.98 -6.92
N LYS A 32 19.88 17.20 -7.59
CA LYS A 32 19.66 15.78 -7.75
C LYS A 32 19.76 15.15 -6.37
N PHE A 33 18.68 14.54 -5.93
CA PHE A 33 18.70 13.60 -4.82
C PHE A 33 19.83 12.59 -5.08
N VAL A 34 20.71 12.41 -4.10
CA VAL A 34 21.79 11.43 -4.15
C VAL A 34 21.39 10.27 -3.24
N GLU A 35 21.28 9.07 -3.82
CA GLU A 35 20.97 7.87 -3.02
C GLU A 35 22.03 7.65 -1.93
N ASN A 36 21.57 7.44 -0.69
CA ASN A 36 22.43 7.07 0.42
C ASN A 36 22.76 5.57 0.31
N PRO A 37 24.05 5.15 0.31
CA PRO A 37 24.43 3.75 0.14
C PRO A 37 23.91 2.81 1.25
N ASP A 38 23.54 3.35 2.41
CA ASP A 38 23.02 2.58 3.53
C ASP A 38 21.49 2.40 3.47
N MET A 39 20.80 3.02 2.47
CA MET A 39 19.36 2.88 2.24
C MET A 39 19.09 1.97 1.04
N GLU A 40 18.17 1.02 1.19
CA GLU A 40 17.60 0.31 0.04
C GLU A 40 16.61 1.22 -0.68
N TYR A 41 16.73 1.30 -2.02
CA TYR A 41 15.82 2.10 -2.86
C TYR A 41 15.05 1.21 -3.84
N ARG A 42 13.77 1.53 -4.00
CA ARG A 42 12.88 0.92 -5.00
C ARG A 42 12.33 1.98 -5.95
N THR A 43 11.94 1.55 -7.13
CA THR A 43 11.20 2.43 -8.04
C THR A 43 9.73 2.47 -7.62
N LEU A 44 9.16 3.67 -7.55
CA LEU A 44 7.76 3.87 -7.19
C LEU A 44 6.85 3.56 -8.41
N GLY A 45 6.70 2.28 -8.74
CA GLY A 45 5.91 1.82 -9.86
C GLY A 45 6.27 2.49 -11.17
N SER A 46 5.26 2.86 -11.96
CA SER A 46 5.40 3.51 -13.27
C SER A 46 5.86 4.97 -13.20
N THR A 47 5.94 5.57 -12.00
CA THR A 47 6.33 6.99 -11.84
C THR A 47 7.79 7.25 -12.20
N GLY A 48 8.65 6.24 -12.12
CA GLY A 48 10.10 6.38 -12.30
C GLY A 48 10.83 7.01 -11.10
N LEU A 49 10.12 7.44 -10.05
CA LEU A 49 10.73 7.99 -8.85
C LEU A 49 11.44 6.89 -8.05
N ARG A 50 12.65 7.22 -7.57
CA ARG A 50 13.45 6.34 -6.70
C ARG A 50 13.19 6.71 -5.25
N VAL A 51 12.70 5.78 -4.46
CA VAL A 51 12.27 6.02 -3.07
C VAL A 51 12.95 5.05 -2.11
N GLY A 52 13.36 5.54 -0.95
CA GLY A 52 13.84 4.68 0.12
C GLY A 52 12.71 3.76 0.61
N VAL A 53 13.04 2.50 0.94
CA VAL A 53 12.04 1.52 1.40
C VAL A 53 11.39 1.89 2.74
N ILE A 54 12.01 2.80 3.50
CA ILE A 54 11.45 3.44 4.70
C ILE A 54 11.10 4.87 4.34
N GLY A 55 9.85 5.28 4.62
CA GLY A 55 9.36 6.64 4.41
C GLY A 55 8.74 7.22 5.69
N LEU A 56 8.60 8.55 5.75
CA LEU A 56 7.94 9.23 6.87
C LEU A 56 6.44 9.38 6.63
N GLY A 57 5.63 9.12 7.67
CA GLY A 57 4.26 9.56 7.79
C GLY A 57 4.14 10.79 8.68
N CYS A 58 3.21 11.69 8.37
CA CYS A 58 3.07 12.95 9.10
C CYS A 58 2.50 12.84 10.53
N GLY A 59 1.98 11.67 10.93
CA GLY A 59 1.36 11.49 12.26
C GLY A 59 2.27 11.82 13.46
N GLY A 60 3.59 11.72 13.28
CA GLY A 60 4.56 12.12 14.32
C GLY A 60 4.75 13.63 14.48
N PHE A 61 4.24 14.45 13.55
CA PHE A 61 4.45 15.90 13.53
C PHE A 61 3.39 16.70 14.31
N GLU A 62 2.35 16.06 14.81
CA GLU A 62 1.26 16.73 15.52
C GLU A 62 1.70 17.29 16.87
N GLU A 63 2.54 16.53 17.60
CA GLU A 63 2.93 16.86 18.98
C GLU A 63 4.30 17.55 19.09
N ILE A 64 4.99 17.76 17.98
CA ILE A 64 6.32 18.40 17.97
C ILE A 64 6.25 19.86 17.55
N ASP A 65 7.26 20.61 17.91
CA ASP A 65 7.45 21.99 17.44
C ASP A 65 8.26 22.03 16.12
N SER A 66 8.41 23.24 15.58
CA SER A 66 9.12 23.43 14.31
C SER A 66 10.61 23.10 14.39
N ALA A 67 11.25 23.29 15.53
CA ALA A 67 12.68 22.96 15.70
C ALA A 67 12.88 21.44 15.71
N ALA A 68 12.04 20.70 16.44
CA ALA A 68 12.02 19.23 16.42
C ALA A 68 11.66 18.68 15.04
N ALA A 69 10.71 19.31 14.33
CA ALA A 69 10.35 18.95 12.97
C ALA A 69 11.54 19.11 12.01
N ARG A 70 12.31 20.21 12.12
CA ARG A 70 13.54 20.39 11.34
C ARG A 70 14.59 19.34 11.67
N ALA A 71 14.81 19.04 12.94
CA ALA A 71 15.76 18.00 13.34
C ALA A 71 15.37 16.63 12.76
N LEU A 72 14.07 16.28 12.84
CA LEU A 72 13.55 15.02 12.31
C LEU A 72 13.69 14.92 10.80
N VAL A 73 13.27 15.94 10.05
CA VAL A 73 13.36 15.94 8.58
C VAL A 73 14.82 15.92 8.12
N THR A 74 15.70 16.70 8.78
CA THR A 74 17.13 16.69 8.47
C THR A 74 17.72 15.31 8.69
N ALA A 75 17.50 14.70 9.85
CA ALA A 75 17.99 13.36 10.15
C ALA A 75 17.44 12.31 9.15
N ALA A 76 16.14 12.40 8.79
CA ALA A 76 15.55 11.50 7.82
C ALA A 76 16.25 11.58 6.45
N LEU A 77 16.44 12.79 5.92
CA LEU A 77 17.13 13.00 4.64
C LEU A 77 18.60 12.55 4.70
N ASP A 78 19.29 12.80 5.81
CA ASP A 78 20.70 12.41 6.00
C ASP A 78 20.85 10.87 6.05
N HIS A 79 19.82 10.15 6.51
CA HIS A 79 19.74 8.69 6.46
C HIS A 79 19.17 8.13 5.15
N GLY A 80 18.86 8.97 4.16
CA GLY A 80 18.37 8.55 2.85
C GLY A 80 16.86 8.33 2.77
N ILE A 81 16.10 8.69 3.81
CA ILE A 81 14.63 8.74 3.72
C ILE A 81 14.26 9.94 2.87
N ASN A 82 13.75 9.68 1.67
CA ASN A 82 13.38 10.69 0.69
C ASN A 82 11.91 10.67 0.30
N TYR A 83 11.06 9.99 1.08
CA TYR A 83 9.62 9.89 0.84
C TYR A 83 8.83 10.25 2.08
N MET A 84 7.83 11.12 1.92
CA MET A 84 6.98 11.59 3.01
C MET A 84 5.51 11.61 2.61
N ASP A 85 4.66 11.02 3.45
CA ASP A 85 3.20 11.11 3.34
C ASP A 85 2.65 12.19 4.25
N ILE A 86 1.80 13.08 3.67
CA ILE A 86 1.15 14.19 4.36
C ILE A 86 -0.36 14.08 4.14
N TYR A 87 -1.00 13.22 4.95
CA TYR A 87 -2.46 13.05 4.89
C TYR A 87 -3.22 14.10 5.72
N ASP A 88 -2.58 14.65 6.75
CA ASP A 88 -3.23 15.56 7.69
C ASP A 88 -3.45 16.94 7.08
N ALA A 89 -4.61 17.52 7.37
CA ALA A 89 -4.95 18.89 7.00
C ALA A 89 -4.64 19.91 8.10
N ASN A 90 -4.15 19.46 9.28
CA ASN A 90 -3.83 20.34 10.41
C ASN A 90 -2.76 21.38 10.00
N PRO A 91 -3.09 22.70 10.09
CA PRO A 91 -2.17 23.76 9.70
C PRO A 91 -0.83 23.74 10.44
N LYS A 92 -0.82 23.34 11.73
CA LYS A 92 0.40 23.22 12.53
C LYS A 92 1.30 22.11 11.96
N VAL A 93 0.74 20.93 11.71
CA VAL A 93 1.48 19.79 11.14
C VAL A 93 2.12 20.17 9.81
N ARG A 94 1.34 20.72 8.88
CA ARG A 94 1.84 21.14 7.56
C ARG A 94 2.91 22.22 7.66
N SER A 95 2.72 23.24 8.54
CA SER A 95 3.72 24.29 8.73
C SER A 95 5.01 23.77 9.36
N ASN A 96 4.93 22.85 10.33
CA ASN A 96 6.11 22.22 10.92
C ASN A 96 6.90 21.41 9.87
N ILE A 97 6.19 20.68 9.00
CA ILE A 97 6.83 19.92 7.91
C ILE A 97 7.50 20.89 6.93
N GLY A 98 6.81 21.96 6.49
CA GLY A 98 7.37 22.96 5.58
C GLY A 98 8.61 23.64 6.17
N TYR A 99 8.59 24.00 7.45
CA TYR A 99 9.75 24.51 8.16
C TYR A 99 10.88 23.48 8.23
N GLY A 100 10.53 22.21 8.48
CA GLY A 100 11.48 21.11 8.51
C GLY A 100 12.19 20.89 7.17
N LEU A 101 11.44 20.90 6.08
CA LEU A 101 11.97 20.74 4.72
C LEU A 101 12.91 21.91 4.32
N GLY A 102 12.48 23.14 4.58
CA GLY A 102 13.26 24.34 4.27
C GLY A 102 13.80 24.31 2.83
N ASP A 103 15.10 24.55 2.69
CA ASP A 103 15.85 24.55 1.42
C ASP A 103 16.11 23.16 0.84
N ARG A 104 15.85 22.08 1.63
CA ARG A 104 15.97 20.69 1.21
C ARG A 104 14.67 20.09 0.66
N ARG A 105 13.63 20.93 0.37
CA ARG A 105 12.34 20.48 -0.16
C ARG A 105 12.48 19.55 -1.38
N ASN A 106 13.43 19.83 -2.26
CA ASN A 106 13.64 19.09 -3.49
C ASN A 106 14.31 17.71 -3.29
N GLU A 107 14.79 17.41 -2.09
CA GLU A 107 15.32 16.09 -1.74
C GLU A 107 14.22 15.13 -1.26
N MET A 108 13.01 15.66 -0.92
CA MET A 108 11.90 14.88 -0.41
C MET A 108 10.80 14.73 -1.47
N ILE A 109 10.44 13.51 -1.79
CA ILE A 109 9.25 13.16 -2.59
C ILE A 109 8.04 13.26 -1.68
N ILE A 110 7.11 14.15 -2.02
CA ILE A 110 5.91 14.40 -1.21
C ILE A 110 4.71 13.68 -1.81
N GLN A 111 4.11 12.81 -1.01
CA GLN A 111 2.77 12.26 -1.18
C GLN A 111 1.80 13.10 -0.36
N GLY A 112 0.96 13.90 -1.00
CA GLY A 112 0.00 14.77 -0.31
C GLY A 112 -1.43 14.47 -0.74
N HIS A 113 -2.39 14.69 0.16
CA HIS A 113 -3.76 14.25 -0.04
C HIS A 113 -4.72 15.33 -0.51
N ILE A 114 -5.53 15.03 -1.53
CA ILE A 114 -6.58 15.85 -2.11
C ILE A 114 -7.92 15.34 -1.57
N GLY A 115 -8.69 16.23 -0.93
CA GLY A 115 -9.92 15.85 -0.22
C GLY A 115 -9.74 15.78 1.29
N CYS A 116 -8.65 16.36 1.81
CA CYS A 116 -8.42 16.65 3.22
C CYS A 116 -8.66 18.12 3.47
N TRP A 117 -9.54 18.44 4.38
CA TRP A 117 -9.92 19.80 4.75
C TRP A 117 -9.82 20.01 6.26
N TRP A 118 -9.31 21.15 6.67
CA TRP A 118 -9.34 21.60 8.06
C TRP A 118 -10.45 22.63 8.22
N ASN A 119 -11.47 22.31 9.02
CA ASN A 119 -12.64 23.18 9.17
C ASN A 119 -12.46 24.30 10.22
N GLY A 120 -11.26 24.42 10.79
CA GLY A 120 -10.91 25.35 11.88
C GLY A 120 -10.52 24.63 13.17
N ASP A 121 -11.17 23.50 13.48
CA ASP A 121 -10.98 22.75 14.71
C ASP A 121 -10.56 21.31 14.49
N SER A 122 -10.99 20.70 13.38
CA SER A 122 -10.79 19.28 13.11
C SER A 122 -10.60 18.98 11.63
N TYR A 123 -10.12 17.81 11.38
CA TYR A 123 -9.96 17.22 10.07
C TYR A 123 -11.31 16.75 9.50
N GLU A 124 -11.55 17.04 8.22
CA GLU A 124 -12.71 16.60 7.45
C GLU A 124 -12.26 15.94 6.13
N ARG A 125 -12.80 14.76 5.82
CA ARG A 125 -12.72 14.18 4.48
C ARG A 125 -13.82 14.79 3.61
N THR A 126 -13.48 15.28 2.43
CA THR A 126 -14.42 15.96 1.55
C THR A 126 -14.23 15.62 0.07
N ARG A 127 -15.31 15.71 -0.70
CA ARG A 127 -15.33 15.69 -2.18
C ARG A 127 -15.83 17.03 -2.76
N ASP A 128 -16.16 17.98 -1.88
CA ASP A 128 -16.46 19.35 -2.29
C ASP A 128 -15.23 19.98 -2.92
N VAL A 129 -15.34 20.39 -4.19
CA VAL A 129 -14.20 20.88 -4.98
C VAL A 129 -13.62 22.16 -4.42
N GLU A 130 -14.45 23.06 -3.88
CA GLU A 130 -13.97 24.33 -3.32
C GLU A 130 -13.20 24.10 -2.01
N LYS A 131 -13.65 23.16 -1.17
CA LYS A 131 -12.88 22.74 0.01
C LYS A 131 -11.59 22.03 -0.40
N CYS A 132 -11.64 21.17 -1.43
CA CYS A 132 -10.45 20.49 -1.97
C CYS A 132 -9.41 21.47 -2.49
N LYS A 133 -9.83 22.50 -3.26
CA LYS A 133 -8.94 23.58 -3.75
C LYS A 133 -8.26 24.30 -2.60
N LYS A 134 -9.04 24.78 -1.64
CA LYS A 134 -8.51 25.51 -0.46
C LYS A 134 -7.55 24.63 0.35
N GLY A 135 -7.92 23.36 0.60
CA GLY A 135 -7.07 22.42 1.35
C GLY A 135 -5.77 22.07 0.64
N PHE A 136 -5.79 21.97 -0.70
CA PHE A 136 -4.61 21.72 -1.50
C PHE A 136 -3.70 22.96 -1.62
N GLU A 137 -4.29 24.14 -1.80
CA GLU A 137 -3.55 25.42 -1.80
C GLU A 137 -2.88 25.68 -0.44
N ASP A 138 -3.59 25.40 0.68
CA ASP A 138 -3.01 25.47 2.02
C ASP A 138 -1.83 24.50 2.18
N LEU A 139 -1.93 23.29 1.66
CA LEU A 139 -0.82 22.33 1.67
C LEU A 139 0.40 22.90 0.96
N LEU A 140 0.26 23.37 -0.29
CA LEU A 140 1.37 23.94 -1.07
C LEU A 140 1.98 25.17 -0.38
N ALA A 141 1.13 26.07 0.11
CA ALA A 141 1.57 27.30 0.78
C ALA A 141 2.39 27.01 2.03
N ARG A 142 1.95 26.06 2.87
CA ARG A 142 2.65 25.70 4.11
C ARG A 142 3.92 24.91 3.88
N LEU A 143 3.99 24.14 2.80
CA LEU A 143 5.21 23.44 2.38
C LEU A 143 6.18 24.33 1.60
N HIS A 144 5.82 25.59 1.34
CA HIS A 144 6.61 26.55 0.56
C HIS A 144 7.01 26.00 -0.82
N THR A 145 6.06 25.36 -1.52
CA THR A 145 6.25 24.74 -2.83
C THR A 145 5.08 25.02 -3.76
N ASP A 146 5.29 24.92 -5.06
CA ASP A 146 4.26 25.07 -6.08
C ASP A 146 3.74 23.72 -6.62
N TYR A 147 4.33 22.60 -6.17
CA TYR A 147 3.93 21.25 -6.55
C TYR A 147 4.18 20.22 -5.45
N ILE A 148 3.51 19.07 -5.58
CA ILE A 148 3.88 17.83 -4.89
C ILE A 148 4.06 16.70 -5.91
N ASP A 149 4.74 15.64 -5.50
CA ASP A 149 5.10 14.57 -6.43
C ASP A 149 3.92 13.62 -6.66
N VAL A 150 3.23 13.17 -5.61
CA VAL A 150 2.06 12.29 -5.70
C VAL A 150 0.85 12.96 -5.06
N GLY A 151 -0.16 13.27 -5.87
CA GLY A 151 -1.46 13.76 -5.40
C GLY A 151 -2.39 12.58 -5.12
N MET A 152 -2.64 12.30 -3.83
CA MET A 152 -3.47 11.19 -3.40
C MET A 152 -4.92 11.59 -3.30
N MET A 153 -5.80 10.93 -4.03
CA MET A 153 -7.24 10.96 -3.75
C MET A 153 -7.48 10.33 -2.37
N HIS A 154 -8.01 11.13 -1.43
CA HIS A 154 -7.99 10.79 -0.01
C HIS A 154 -9.09 9.84 0.39
N ILE A 155 -8.72 8.69 0.93
CA ILE A 155 -9.55 7.61 1.50
C ILE A 155 -10.75 7.24 0.63
N PHE A 156 -10.62 6.16 -0.11
CA PHE A 156 -11.69 5.50 -0.83
C PHE A 156 -11.88 4.09 -0.26
N ASP A 157 -12.77 3.95 0.72
CA ASP A 157 -13.01 2.70 1.44
C ASP A 157 -14.37 2.08 1.09
N LYS A 158 -15.21 2.80 0.31
CA LYS A 158 -16.52 2.34 -0.14
C LYS A 158 -16.61 2.42 -1.66
N MET A 159 -17.19 1.42 -2.28
CA MET A 159 -17.36 1.38 -3.73
C MET A 159 -18.25 2.52 -4.20
N GLU A 160 -19.28 2.86 -3.42
CA GLU A 160 -20.21 3.95 -3.73
C GLU A 160 -19.48 5.32 -3.80
N ASP A 161 -18.46 5.54 -2.95
CA ASP A 161 -17.63 6.77 -3.01
C ASP A 161 -16.83 6.82 -4.33
N TRP A 162 -16.31 5.66 -4.77
CA TRP A 162 -15.57 5.56 -6.02
C TRP A 162 -16.46 5.76 -7.23
N GLU A 163 -17.65 5.14 -7.25
CA GLU A 163 -18.64 5.29 -8.31
C GLU A 163 -19.14 6.73 -8.39
N ALA A 164 -19.43 7.38 -7.26
CA ALA A 164 -19.95 8.73 -7.19
C ALA A 164 -18.98 9.79 -7.75
N VAL A 165 -17.66 9.56 -7.72
CA VAL A 165 -16.69 10.51 -8.25
C VAL A 165 -16.43 10.32 -9.76
N GLN A 166 -16.93 9.25 -10.37
CA GLN A 166 -16.79 9.04 -11.81
C GLN A 166 -17.52 10.14 -12.58
N GLY A 167 -16.78 10.89 -13.41
CA GLY A 167 -17.33 12.04 -14.14
C GLY A 167 -17.64 13.27 -13.29
N SER A 168 -17.30 13.28 -12.00
CA SER A 168 -17.53 14.43 -11.11
C SER A 168 -16.47 15.54 -11.28
N ASP A 169 -16.82 16.74 -10.81
CA ASP A 169 -15.89 17.87 -10.76
C ASP A 169 -14.67 17.58 -9.86
N TYR A 170 -14.81 16.75 -8.84
CA TYR A 170 -13.69 16.32 -7.99
C TYR A 170 -12.64 15.56 -8.81
N LEU A 171 -13.05 14.57 -9.59
CA LEU A 171 -12.13 13.78 -10.40
C LEU A 171 -11.52 14.64 -11.52
N GLN A 172 -12.32 15.55 -12.10
CA GLN A 172 -11.80 16.51 -13.08
C GLN A 172 -10.74 17.41 -12.45
N TYR A 173 -10.98 17.92 -11.25
CA TYR A 173 -10.01 18.76 -10.51
C TYR A 173 -8.68 18.03 -10.27
N VAL A 174 -8.71 16.76 -9.87
CA VAL A 174 -7.50 15.96 -9.70
C VAL A 174 -6.70 15.85 -11.01
N LYS A 175 -7.39 15.60 -12.13
CA LYS A 175 -6.77 15.55 -13.46
C LYS A 175 -6.19 16.92 -13.88
N ASP A 176 -6.90 18.00 -13.57
CA ASP A 176 -6.44 19.36 -13.86
C ASP A 176 -5.17 19.72 -13.07
N LEU A 177 -5.08 19.31 -11.81
CA LEU A 177 -3.86 19.48 -11.01
C LEU A 177 -2.65 18.79 -11.66
N LYS A 178 -2.83 17.56 -12.21
CA LYS A 178 -1.79 16.87 -12.96
C LYS A 178 -1.44 17.59 -14.25
N ALA A 179 -2.42 18.03 -15.01
CA ALA A 179 -2.21 18.77 -16.27
C ALA A 179 -1.49 20.12 -16.04
N GLN A 180 -1.72 20.77 -14.90
CA GLN A 180 -1.06 22.01 -14.48
C GLN A 180 0.34 21.77 -13.88
N GLY A 181 0.75 20.52 -13.65
CA GLY A 181 2.01 20.18 -13.01
C GLY A 181 2.05 20.42 -11.49
N LYS A 182 0.91 20.75 -10.88
CA LYS A 182 0.80 20.90 -9.42
C LYS A 182 0.89 19.58 -8.66
N ILE A 183 0.52 18.49 -9.31
CA ILE A 183 0.88 17.11 -8.93
C ILE A 183 1.54 16.45 -10.14
N LYS A 184 2.53 15.61 -9.92
CA LYS A 184 3.22 14.89 -11.02
C LYS A 184 2.55 13.55 -11.31
N HIS A 185 2.09 12.88 -10.26
CA HIS A 185 1.47 11.55 -10.32
C HIS A 185 0.14 11.54 -9.55
N ILE A 186 -0.80 10.71 -9.99
CA ILE A 186 -2.07 10.50 -9.29
C ILE A 186 -1.98 9.21 -8.50
N GLY A 187 -2.35 9.30 -7.22
CA GLY A 187 -2.51 8.15 -6.35
C GLY A 187 -3.87 8.11 -5.67
N VAL A 188 -4.11 7.07 -4.90
CA VAL A 188 -5.29 6.92 -4.04
C VAL A 188 -4.89 6.29 -2.71
N SER A 189 -5.55 6.67 -1.62
CA SER A 189 -5.45 5.94 -0.35
C SER A 189 -6.72 5.13 -0.07
N SER A 190 -6.54 3.90 0.38
CA SER A 190 -7.64 3.01 0.74
C SER A 190 -7.23 2.02 1.83
N HIS A 191 -8.21 1.61 2.64
CA HIS A 191 -8.11 0.50 3.59
C HIS A 191 -8.89 -0.74 3.10
N ASN A 192 -9.66 -0.60 2.02
CA ASN A 192 -10.50 -1.64 1.44
C ASN A 192 -9.85 -2.19 0.16
N ALA A 193 -9.59 -3.50 0.13
CA ALA A 193 -8.91 -4.14 -0.99
C ALA A 193 -9.76 -4.17 -2.26
N GLU A 194 -11.08 -4.38 -2.16
CA GLU A 194 -11.99 -4.41 -3.31
C GLU A 194 -12.02 -3.05 -4.02
N VAL A 195 -12.11 -1.97 -3.23
CA VAL A 195 -12.13 -0.60 -3.76
C VAL A 195 -10.78 -0.23 -4.35
N ALA A 196 -9.68 -0.54 -3.64
CA ALA A 196 -8.33 -0.30 -4.14
C ALA A 196 -8.08 -1.03 -5.47
N LEU A 197 -8.53 -2.29 -5.59
CA LEU A 197 -8.43 -3.09 -6.81
C LEU A 197 -9.26 -2.51 -7.95
N ALA A 198 -10.50 -2.08 -7.67
CA ALA A 198 -11.35 -1.42 -8.68
C ALA A 198 -10.70 -0.13 -9.21
N ILE A 199 -10.12 0.68 -8.31
CA ILE A 199 -9.41 1.91 -8.69
C ILE A 199 -8.13 1.58 -9.47
N ALA A 200 -7.36 0.56 -9.07
CA ALA A 200 -6.20 0.09 -9.82
C ALA A 200 -6.58 -0.29 -11.26
N LYS A 201 -7.67 -1.08 -11.41
CA LYS A 201 -8.19 -1.52 -12.72
C LYS A 201 -8.72 -0.39 -13.60
N SER A 202 -9.02 0.77 -13.04
CA SER A 202 -9.44 1.95 -13.83
C SER A 202 -8.32 2.56 -14.70
N GLY A 203 -7.06 2.24 -14.40
CA GLY A 203 -5.88 2.82 -15.06
C GLY A 203 -5.60 4.29 -14.71
N LEU A 204 -6.30 4.85 -13.72
CA LEU A 204 -6.17 6.26 -13.32
C LEU A 204 -4.94 6.51 -12.45
N VAL A 205 -4.58 5.57 -11.57
CA VAL A 205 -3.58 5.75 -10.52
C VAL A 205 -2.26 5.04 -10.81
N GLU A 206 -1.18 5.66 -10.39
CA GLU A 206 0.19 5.13 -10.48
C GLU A 206 0.68 4.63 -9.12
N VAL A 207 0.05 5.12 -8.01
CA VAL A 207 0.42 4.80 -6.63
C VAL A 207 -0.83 4.55 -5.79
N ILE A 208 -0.79 3.53 -4.95
CA ILE A 208 -1.84 3.24 -3.97
C ILE A 208 -1.23 3.24 -2.57
N MET A 209 -1.71 4.12 -1.70
CA MET A 209 -1.41 4.03 -0.28
C MET A 209 -2.39 3.06 0.37
N PHE A 210 -1.87 1.95 0.89
CA PHE A 210 -2.71 0.86 1.36
C PHE A 210 -2.34 0.40 2.77
N SER A 211 -3.35 0.03 3.56
CA SER A 211 -3.14 -0.55 4.89
C SER A 211 -2.74 -2.02 4.76
N LEU A 212 -1.46 -2.31 4.95
CA LEU A 212 -0.88 -3.62 4.75
C LEU A 212 -0.06 -4.06 5.97
N ASN A 213 -0.43 -5.18 6.54
CA ASN A 213 0.30 -5.88 7.59
C ASN A 213 -0.26 -7.31 7.73
N PRO A 214 0.43 -8.23 8.42
CA PRO A 214 0.01 -9.64 8.47
C PRO A 214 -1.33 -9.89 9.16
N ALA A 215 -1.82 -8.99 10.03
CA ALA A 215 -3.15 -9.12 10.62
C ALA A 215 -4.23 -8.64 9.65
N PHE A 216 -4.04 -7.47 9.02
CA PHE A 216 -5.02 -6.90 8.08
C PHE A 216 -5.15 -7.74 6.82
N ASP A 217 -4.07 -8.39 6.39
CA ASP A 217 -4.08 -9.29 5.23
C ASP A 217 -4.95 -10.53 5.45
N ARG A 218 -5.24 -10.88 6.71
CA ARG A 218 -6.12 -11.99 7.09
C ARG A 218 -7.57 -11.57 7.37
N VAL A 219 -7.89 -10.28 7.22
CA VAL A 219 -9.26 -9.77 7.35
C VAL A 219 -10.01 -10.07 6.06
N GLN A 220 -11.15 -10.75 6.18
CA GLN A 220 -12.01 -11.06 5.06
C GLN A 220 -12.50 -9.79 4.37
N SER A 221 -12.52 -9.79 3.04
CA SER A 221 -13.04 -8.69 2.21
C SER A 221 -14.44 -8.28 2.64
N GLY A 222 -14.75 -6.98 2.55
CA GLY A 222 -15.98 -6.39 3.03
C GLY A 222 -16.04 -6.15 4.55
N LYS A 223 -15.06 -6.64 5.33
CA LYS A 223 -14.96 -6.37 6.77
C LYS A 223 -13.99 -5.21 7.04
N SER A 224 -14.29 -4.44 8.08
CA SER A 224 -13.46 -3.31 8.49
C SER A 224 -12.34 -3.75 9.42
N PRO A 225 -11.05 -3.46 9.13
CA PRO A 225 -9.96 -3.73 10.05
C PRO A 225 -9.98 -2.82 11.30
N TRP A 226 -10.93 -1.90 11.38
CA TRP A 226 -11.15 -1.02 12.54
C TRP A 226 -12.20 -1.57 13.51
N ASP A 227 -12.96 -2.57 13.10
CA ASP A 227 -13.87 -3.29 13.99
C ASP A 227 -13.10 -4.43 14.67
N PRO A 228 -12.93 -4.41 16.01
CA PRO A 228 -12.24 -5.47 16.74
C PRO A 228 -12.82 -6.86 16.49
N ALA A 229 -14.13 -6.99 16.33
CA ALA A 229 -14.80 -8.26 16.06
C ALA A 229 -14.39 -8.90 14.73
N THR A 230 -13.83 -8.12 13.80
CA THR A 230 -13.31 -8.62 12.53
C THR A 230 -12.14 -9.59 12.73
N PHE A 231 -11.37 -9.43 13.80
CA PHE A 231 -10.21 -10.27 14.08
C PHE A 231 -10.56 -11.59 14.79
N ASP A 232 -11.80 -11.75 15.26
CA ASP A 232 -12.25 -13.03 15.87
C ASP A 232 -12.36 -14.14 14.83
N ASN A 233 -12.48 -13.77 13.54
CA ASN A 233 -12.66 -14.68 12.42
C ASN A 233 -11.65 -14.37 11.28
N MET A 234 -10.37 -14.24 11.61
CA MET A 234 -9.31 -14.04 10.61
C MET A 234 -9.17 -15.27 9.72
N LEU A 235 -8.87 -15.02 8.45
CA LEU A 235 -8.51 -16.08 7.51
C LEU A 235 -7.15 -16.70 7.90
N PRO A 236 -6.95 -17.99 7.61
CA PRO A 236 -5.66 -18.66 7.87
C PRO A 236 -4.52 -18.09 7.01
N GLY A 237 -4.86 -17.52 5.85
CA GLY A 237 -3.94 -16.91 4.89
C GLY A 237 -4.33 -15.48 4.54
N ILE A 238 -3.68 -14.94 3.51
CA ILE A 238 -4.01 -13.62 2.96
C ILE A 238 -5.37 -13.71 2.25
N ASP A 239 -6.23 -12.72 2.48
CA ASP A 239 -7.51 -12.62 1.78
C ASP A 239 -7.32 -12.64 0.25
N PRO A 240 -8.10 -13.43 -0.51
CA PRO A 240 -7.91 -13.58 -1.95
C PRO A 240 -7.99 -12.27 -2.72
N VAL A 241 -8.83 -11.31 -2.30
CA VAL A 241 -8.93 -10.00 -2.97
C VAL A 241 -7.67 -9.17 -2.74
N ARG A 242 -7.04 -9.30 -1.57
CA ARG A 242 -5.74 -8.66 -1.31
C ARG A 242 -4.64 -9.26 -2.16
N VAL A 243 -4.63 -10.58 -2.32
CA VAL A 243 -3.69 -11.26 -3.23
C VAL A 243 -3.89 -10.74 -4.66
N GLU A 244 -5.15 -10.67 -5.14
CA GLU A 244 -5.45 -10.13 -6.47
C GLU A 244 -5.00 -8.67 -6.63
N LEU A 245 -5.19 -7.83 -5.59
CA LEU A 245 -4.71 -6.44 -5.60
C LEU A 245 -3.19 -6.38 -5.76
N TYR A 246 -2.43 -7.18 -4.99
CA TYR A 246 -0.97 -7.18 -5.05
C TYR A 246 -0.45 -7.69 -6.39
N ASP A 247 -1.04 -8.76 -6.91
CA ASP A 247 -0.70 -9.33 -8.20
C ASP A 247 -1.01 -8.34 -9.33
N TYR A 248 -2.19 -7.71 -9.30
CA TYR A 248 -2.57 -6.71 -10.30
C TYR A 248 -1.63 -5.51 -10.28
N CYS A 249 -1.33 -4.97 -9.09
CA CYS A 249 -0.40 -3.85 -8.94
C CYS A 249 1.01 -4.21 -9.45
N THR A 250 1.49 -5.42 -9.15
CA THR A 250 2.78 -5.92 -9.63
C THR A 250 2.80 -6.01 -11.16
N GLN A 251 1.79 -6.61 -11.76
CA GLN A 251 1.71 -6.83 -13.22
C GLN A 251 1.57 -5.51 -13.99
N HIS A 252 0.91 -4.51 -13.42
CA HIS A 252 0.65 -3.22 -14.06
C HIS A 252 1.60 -2.10 -13.60
N ASN A 253 2.64 -2.46 -12.83
CA ASN A 253 3.64 -1.51 -12.31
C ASN A 253 3.01 -0.33 -11.55
N ILE A 254 1.97 -0.61 -10.74
CA ILE A 254 1.37 0.32 -9.78
C ILE A 254 2.07 0.12 -8.44
N ALA A 255 2.64 1.18 -7.86
CA ALA A 255 3.31 1.05 -6.58
C ALA A 255 2.31 1.07 -5.41
N ILE A 256 2.61 0.26 -4.39
CA ILE A 256 1.96 0.38 -3.09
C ILE A 256 2.92 1.06 -2.11
N THR A 257 2.44 2.12 -1.44
CA THR A 257 3.05 2.71 -0.26
C THR A 257 2.26 2.25 0.97
N VAL A 258 2.96 1.69 1.96
CA VAL A 258 2.28 0.98 3.04
C VAL A 258 2.04 1.90 4.23
N MET A 259 0.78 2.07 4.60
CA MET A 259 0.37 2.59 5.89
C MET A 259 0.01 1.46 6.85
N LYS A 260 0.08 1.70 8.16
CA LYS A 260 -0.29 0.74 9.21
C LYS A 260 0.54 -0.54 9.24
N ALA A 261 1.78 -0.50 8.79
CA ALA A 261 2.69 -1.68 8.79
C ALA A 261 2.76 -2.37 10.17
N TYR A 262 2.66 -1.59 11.25
CA TYR A 262 2.73 -2.07 12.63
C TYR A 262 1.33 -2.34 13.27
N GLY A 263 0.27 -2.44 12.46
CA GLY A 263 -1.10 -2.73 12.92
C GLY A 263 -1.93 -1.52 13.32
N GLY A 264 -1.42 -0.30 13.09
CA GLY A 264 -2.04 0.95 13.56
C GLY A 264 -1.79 1.20 15.04
N GLY A 265 -0.84 2.10 15.37
CA GLY A 265 -0.41 2.40 16.73
C GLY A 265 0.41 1.29 17.38
N ASP A 266 1.31 0.67 16.63
CA ASP A 266 2.26 -0.35 17.12
C ASP A 266 1.61 -1.62 17.72
N ARG A 267 0.34 -1.90 17.38
CA ARG A 267 -0.42 -3.04 17.93
C ARG A 267 0.25 -4.39 17.70
N LEU A 268 0.91 -4.58 16.57
CA LEU A 268 1.59 -5.84 16.24
C LEU A 268 2.88 -6.06 17.01
N LEU A 269 3.41 -5.04 17.67
CA LEU A 269 4.64 -5.12 18.46
C LEU A 269 4.40 -5.60 19.90
N ASP A 270 3.14 -5.80 20.28
CA ASP A 270 2.71 -6.19 21.63
C ASP A 270 1.75 -7.38 21.50
N ALA A 271 2.11 -8.53 22.09
CA ALA A 271 1.33 -9.76 21.98
C ALA A 271 -0.09 -9.64 22.54
N GLU A 272 -0.28 -8.81 23.57
CA GLU A 272 -1.60 -8.61 24.20
C GLU A 272 -2.53 -7.77 23.32
N LYS A 273 -1.97 -6.80 22.58
CA LYS A 273 -2.70 -5.91 21.68
C LYS A 273 -2.83 -6.47 20.27
N SER A 274 -1.91 -7.36 19.89
CA SER A 274 -1.85 -7.93 18.56
C SER A 274 -3.06 -8.84 18.30
N PRO A 275 -3.80 -8.60 17.20
CA PRO A 275 -4.85 -9.55 16.78
C PRO A 275 -4.30 -10.96 16.52
N LEU A 276 -3.01 -11.07 16.20
CA LEU A 276 -2.34 -12.34 15.95
C LEU A 276 -1.98 -13.09 17.23
N LYS A 277 -2.20 -12.50 18.43
CA LYS A 277 -1.82 -13.03 19.76
C LYS A 277 -0.32 -13.33 19.91
N VAL A 278 0.50 -12.78 19.05
CA VAL A 278 1.96 -12.78 19.09
C VAL A 278 2.48 -11.39 18.80
N ALA A 279 3.67 -11.07 19.31
CA ALA A 279 4.37 -9.84 18.96
C ALA A 279 5.30 -10.09 17.78
N LEU A 280 5.29 -9.16 16.83
CA LEU A 280 6.29 -9.04 15.77
C LEU A 280 7.28 -7.93 16.13
N THR A 281 8.49 -7.99 15.61
CA THR A 281 9.43 -6.87 15.65
C THR A 281 9.09 -5.86 14.56
N ARG A 282 9.64 -4.63 14.65
CA ARG A 282 9.51 -3.64 13.56
C ARG A 282 10.11 -4.17 12.26
N ASP A 283 11.26 -4.84 12.34
CA ASP A 283 11.94 -5.41 11.17
C ASP A 283 11.08 -6.48 10.48
N GLN A 284 10.43 -7.35 11.25
CA GLN A 284 9.51 -8.35 10.73
C GLN A 284 8.27 -7.72 10.07
N CYS A 285 7.72 -6.66 10.64
CA CYS A 285 6.59 -5.94 10.04
C CYS A 285 6.98 -5.29 8.70
N VAL A 286 8.16 -4.66 8.64
CA VAL A 286 8.69 -4.06 7.41
C VAL A 286 9.02 -5.14 6.38
N ALA A 287 9.68 -6.23 6.78
CA ALA A 287 9.98 -7.36 5.91
C ALA A 287 8.71 -7.96 5.30
N TYR A 288 7.65 -8.12 6.12
CA TYR A 288 6.35 -8.57 5.63
C TYR A 288 5.78 -7.63 4.57
N ALA A 289 5.79 -6.33 4.81
CA ALA A 289 5.28 -5.35 3.86
C ALA A 289 6.09 -5.39 2.56
N LEU A 290 7.42 -5.31 2.64
CA LEU A 290 8.33 -5.28 1.51
C LEU A 290 8.45 -6.62 0.76
N SER A 291 7.91 -7.73 1.31
CA SER A 291 7.84 -9.02 0.62
C SER A 291 6.89 -9.01 -0.58
N LYS A 292 6.02 -8.02 -0.70
CA LYS A 292 5.13 -7.85 -1.85
C LYS A 292 5.86 -7.08 -2.94
N PRO A 293 6.01 -7.60 -4.18
CA PRO A 293 6.80 -6.95 -5.24
C PRO A 293 6.33 -5.54 -5.61
N CYS A 294 5.02 -5.27 -5.50
CA CYS A 294 4.43 -3.95 -5.76
C CYS A 294 4.70 -2.92 -4.64
N VAL A 295 5.18 -3.34 -3.46
CA VAL A 295 5.43 -2.42 -2.35
C VAL A 295 6.77 -1.71 -2.54
N ALA A 296 6.74 -0.38 -2.58
CA ALA A 296 7.91 0.45 -2.72
C ALA A 296 8.39 1.04 -1.39
N VAL A 297 7.46 1.42 -0.51
CA VAL A 297 7.76 2.16 0.74
C VAL A 297 6.91 1.63 1.89
N SER A 298 7.52 1.42 3.05
CA SER A 298 6.84 1.26 4.34
C SER A 298 6.93 2.55 5.13
N LEU A 299 5.78 3.16 5.44
CA LEU A 299 5.72 4.44 6.15
C LEU A 299 5.83 4.23 7.66
N CYS A 300 6.68 5.03 8.32
CA CYS A 300 6.77 5.10 9.76
C CYS A 300 6.27 6.45 10.28
N SER A 301 5.58 6.45 11.43
CA SER A 301 5.18 7.66 12.13
C SER A 301 6.08 7.84 13.33
N VAL A 302 7.06 8.72 13.21
CA VAL A 302 8.04 9.03 14.26
C VAL A 302 8.00 10.52 14.56
N GLY A 303 7.96 10.88 15.85
CA GLY A 303 7.93 12.28 16.30
C GLY A 303 9.25 12.81 16.84
N LYS A 304 10.31 11.99 16.84
CA LYS A 304 11.63 12.38 17.37
C LYS A 304 12.73 11.81 16.51
N ALA A 305 13.74 12.64 16.17
CA ALA A 305 14.87 12.24 15.34
C ALA A 305 15.63 11.03 15.93
N GLU A 306 15.79 10.99 17.25
CA GLU A 306 16.53 9.94 17.96
C GLU A 306 15.85 8.55 17.85
N LYS A 307 14.57 8.53 17.48
CA LYS A 307 13.81 7.28 17.28
C LYS A 307 13.89 6.75 15.85
N LEU A 308 14.47 7.48 14.91
CA LEU A 308 14.61 7.01 13.53
C LEU A 308 15.40 5.70 13.46
N ASP A 309 16.43 5.53 14.28
CA ASP A 309 17.26 4.33 14.31
C ASP A 309 16.45 3.05 14.58
N GLU A 310 15.35 3.14 15.35
CA GLU A 310 14.46 1.99 15.60
C GLU A 310 13.78 1.50 14.32
N TYR A 311 13.51 2.38 13.35
CA TYR A 311 12.89 2.06 12.06
C TYR A 311 13.92 1.73 11.00
N LEU A 312 15.11 2.37 11.07
CA LEU A 312 16.21 2.13 10.15
C LEU A 312 16.99 0.85 10.47
N HIS A 313 16.76 0.25 11.65
CA HIS A 313 17.37 -1.02 12.03
C HIS A 313 17.12 -2.11 11.00
N TYR A 314 15.95 -2.10 10.36
CA TYR A 314 15.60 -3.00 9.25
C TYR A 314 16.69 -3.10 8.17
N LEU A 315 17.35 -1.98 7.83
CA LEU A 315 18.39 -1.95 6.79
C LEU A 315 19.64 -2.74 7.16
N LYS A 316 19.88 -2.93 8.45
CA LYS A 316 21.04 -3.63 9.02
C LYS A 316 20.68 -5.00 9.62
N ALA A 317 19.37 -5.27 9.77
CA ALA A 317 18.88 -6.51 10.35
C ALA A 317 19.25 -7.71 9.48
N THR A 318 19.60 -8.80 10.11
CA THR A 318 19.88 -10.09 9.46
C THR A 318 18.60 -10.73 8.91
N ASP A 319 18.73 -11.70 8.02
CA ASP A 319 17.60 -12.47 7.49
C ASP A 319 16.81 -13.17 8.60
N ALA A 320 17.48 -13.63 9.66
CA ALA A 320 16.84 -14.24 10.81
C ALA A 320 16.00 -13.22 11.63
N GLU A 321 16.47 -11.98 11.79
CA GLU A 321 15.73 -10.92 12.47
C GLU A 321 14.51 -10.44 11.63
N LYS A 322 14.59 -10.55 10.31
CA LYS A 322 13.51 -10.23 9.36
C LYS A 322 12.51 -11.37 9.18
N ASP A 323 12.82 -12.59 9.65
CA ASP A 323 11.94 -13.75 9.45
C ASP A 323 10.65 -13.63 10.29
N TYR A 324 9.61 -13.14 9.63
CA TYR A 324 8.26 -13.08 10.18
C TYR A 324 7.51 -14.42 10.08
N ASN A 325 7.95 -15.34 9.20
CA ASN A 325 7.24 -16.60 8.97
C ASN A 325 7.32 -17.52 10.19
N ALA A 326 8.47 -17.59 10.85
CA ALA A 326 8.62 -18.36 12.07
C ALA A 326 7.59 -17.95 13.15
N VAL A 327 7.39 -16.62 13.32
CA VAL A 327 6.43 -16.08 14.29
C VAL A 327 4.98 -16.32 13.85
N LEU A 328 4.66 -16.09 12.57
CA LEU A 328 3.29 -16.28 12.04
C LEU A 328 2.90 -17.75 12.01
N ASN A 329 3.83 -18.66 11.73
CA ASN A 329 3.59 -20.10 11.77
C ASN A 329 3.35 -20.59 13.20
N ALA A 330 4.14 -20.11 14.16
CA ALA A 330 3.92 -20.41 15.58
C ALA A 330 2.56 -19.91 16.07
N ALA A 331 2.14 -18.69 15.68
CA ALA A 331 0.82 -18.14 15.98
C ALA A 331 -0.31 -18.99 15.38
N THR A 332 -0.14 -19.45 14.14
CA THR A 332 -1.12 -20.31 13.47
C THR A 332 -1.22 -21.68 14.15
N ALA A 333 -0.09 -22.27 14.52
CA ALA A 333 -0.07 -23.52 15.28
C ALA A 333 -0.72 -23.39 16.66
N GLN A 334 -0.51 -22.26 17.35
CA GLN A 334 -1.13 -21.97 18.64
C GLN A 334 -2.64 -21.74 18.55
N ALA A 335 -3.11 -21.08 17.47
CA ALA A 335 -4.54 -20.92 17.19
C ALA A 335 -5.20 -22.26 16.87
N ALA A 336 -4.51 -23.15 16.16
CA ALA A 336 -5.00 -24.48 15.83
C ALA A 336 -5.15 -25.39 17.07
N THR A 337 -4.32 -25.21 18.08
CA THR A 337 -4.48 -25.93 19.37
C THR A 337 -5.64 -25.41 20.21
N SER A 338 -6.13 -24.20 19.92
CA SER A 338 -7.30 -23.60 20.58
C SER A 338 -8.63 -23.79 19.82
N THR A 339 -8.59 -24.02 18.50
CA THR A 339 -9.73 -24.36 17.64
C THR A 339 -9.52 -25.83 17.19
N GLY A 340 -10.20 -26.78 17.75
CA GLY A 340 -10.21 -28.21 17.50
C GLY A 340 -9.27 -28.79 16.42
N GLN A 341 -8.43 -29.74 16.81
CA GLN A 341 -7.73 -30.65 15.88
C GLN A 341 -8.70 -31.20 14.84
N GLY A 342 -8.26 -31.24 13.57
CA GLY A 342 -9.05 -31.86 12.49
C GLY A 342 -9.69 -30.90 11.51
N GLU A 343 -9.59 -29.56 11.69
CA GLU A 343 -10.15 -28.58 10.76
C GLU A 343 -9.13 -28.04 9.76
N CYS A 344 -9.50 -28.00 8.48
CA CYS A 344 -8.64 -27.51 7.41
C CYS A 344 -8.62 -25.96 7.39
N THR A 345 -7.41 -25.40 7.52
CA THR A 345 -7.19 -23.95 7.47
C THR A 345 -6.73 -23.46 6.08
N TYR A 346 -6.79 -24.31 5.07
CA TYR A 346 -6.43 -24.03 3.67
C TYR A 346 -4.99 -23.52 3.47
N CYS A 347 -4.09 -23.84 4.38
CA CYS A 347 -2.71 -23.33 4.45
C CYS A 347 -1.76 -23.93 3.40
N LYS A 348 -2.20 -24.96 2.64
CA LYS A 348 -1.45 -25.68 1.59
C LYS A 348 -0.20 -26.44 2.05
N HIS A 349 0.01 -26.69 3.35
CA HIS A 349 1.10 -27.54 3.83
C HIS A 349 0.97 -29.00 3.33
N CYS A 350 -0.24 -29.42 2.99
CA CYS A 350 -0.52 -30.71 2.37
C CYS A 350 0.06 -30.86 0.95
N ALA A 351 0.44 -29.79 0.27
CA ALA A 351 1.02 -29.83 -1.06
C ALA A 351 2.51 -30.20 -1.04
N PRO A 352 3.05 -30.80 -2.15
CA PRO A 352 2.34 -31.21 -3.34
C PRO A 352 1.58 -32.54 -3.19
N CYS A 353 0.42 -32.68 -3.83
CA CYS A 353 -0.26 -33.96 -3.94
C CYS A 353 0.36 -34.77 -5.09
N PRO A 354 0.65 -36.10 -4.89
CA PRO A 354 1.26 -36.93 -5.94
C PRO A 354 0.42 -37.03 -7.23
N VAL A 355 -0.89 -36.89 -7.09
CA VAL A 355 -1.86 -36.91 -8.23
C VAL A 355 -2.36 -35.52 -8.61
N GLY A 356 -1.76 -34.46 -8.09
CA GLY A 356 -2.05 -33.08 -8.54
C GLY A 356 -3.27 -32.42 -7.88
N ILE A 357 -3.97 -33.04 -6.95
CA ILE A 357 -5.16 -32.46 -6.32
C ILE A 357 -4.78 -31.20 -5.52
N ASP A 358 -5.47 -30.08 -5.76
CA ASP A 358 -5.44 -28.90 -4.87
C ASP A 358 -6.32 -29.18 -3.64
N ILE A 359 -5.72 -29.91 -2.68
CA ILE A 359 -6.41 -30.35 -1.45
C ILE A 359 -7.00 -29.17 -0.67
N ALA A 360 -6.32 -28.03 -0.64
CA ALA A 360 -6.80 -26.84 0.07
C ALA A 360 -8.07 -26.30 -0.59
N LYS A 361 -8.11 -26.24 -1.92
CA LYS A 361 -9.27 -25.76 -2.68
C LYS A 361 -10.44 -26.74 -2.56
N VAL A 362 -10.17 -28.04 -2.66
CA VAL A 362 -11.20 -29.08 -2.46
C VAL A 362 -11.83 -28.98 -1.07
N ASN A 363 -11.02 -28.88 0.00
CA ASN A 363 -11.52 -28.74 1.36
C ASN A 363 -12.32 -27.44 1.56
N LYS A 364 -11.95 -26.35 0.89
CA LYS A 364 -12.70 -25.10 0.95
C LYS A 364 -14.09 -25.26 0.35
N LEU A 365 -14.18 -25.80 -0.85
CA LEU A 365 -15.47 -26.01 -1.52
C LEU A 365 -16.35 -27.01 -0.76
N LEU A 366 -15.75 -28.05 -0.15
CA LEU A 366 -16.46 -28.99 0.70
C LEU A 366 -17.05 -28.28 1.93
N ALA A 367 -16.27 -27.47 2.63
CA ALA A 367 -16.74 -26.72 3.79
C ALA A 367 -17.87 -25.75 3.45
N GLU A 368 -17.83 -25.11 2.28
CA GLU A 368 -18.91 -24.25 1.79
C GLU A 368 -20.20 -25.07 1.53
N ALA A 369 -20.09 -26.27 0.98
CA ALA A 369 -21.23 -27.17 0.77
C ALA A 369 -21.81 -27.68 2.11
N GLU A 370 -20.96 -28.05 3.05
CA GLU A 370 -21.34 -28.48 4.41
C GLU A 370 -22.08 -27.36 5.17
N LEU A 371 -21.55 -26.12 5.11
CA LEU A 371 -22.17 -24.96 5.75
C LEU A 371 -23.54 -24.61 5.15
N ALA A 372 -23.69 -24.74 3.83
CA ALA A 372 -24.94 -24.49 3.12
C ALA A 372 -25.94 -25.65 3.24
N GLY A 373 -25.50 -26.82 3.71
CA GLY A 373 -26.31 -28.04 3.76
C GLY A 373 -26.68 -28.61 2.38
N SER A 374 -26.13 -28.05 1.30
CA SER A 374 -26.40 -28.47 -0.09
C SER A 374 -25.35 -27.93 -1.04
N VAL A 375 -25.21 -28.55 -2.23
CA VAL A 375 -24.33 -28.05 -3.29
C VAL A 375 -25.12 -27.15 -4.23
N SER A 376 -24.79 -25.86 -4.28
CA SER A 376 -25.38 -24.94 -5.25
C SER A 376 -24.86 -25.24 -6.67
N LYS A 377 -25.56 -24.73 -7.70
CA LYS A 377 -25.09 -24.86 -9.09
C LYS A 377 -23.76 -24.15 -9.32
N GLU A 378 -23.57 -23.02 -8.68
CA GLU A 378 -22.34 -22.21 -8.74
C GLU A 378 -21.17 -22.96 -8.11
N LEU A 379 -21.38 -23.54 -6.92
CA LEU A 379 -20.38 -24.31 -6.20
C LEU A 379 -19.98 -25.58 -6.96
N SER A 380 -20.96 -26.28 -7.55
CA SER A 380 -20.71 -27.43 -8.42
C SER A 380 -19.91 -27.05 -9.67
N ALA A 381 -20.25 -25.91 -10.29
CA ALA A 381 -19.54 -25.41 -11.46
C ALA A 381 -18.08 -24.97 -11.12
N GLU A 382 -17.86 -24.48 -9.91
CA GLU A 382 -16.51 -24.12 -9.46
C GLU A 382 -15.67 -25.36 -9.16
N TYR A 383 -16.26 -26.37 -8.54
CA TYR A 383 -15.60 -27.64 -8.32
C TYR A 383 -15.24 -28.36 -9.63
N ALA A 384 -16.13 -28.34 -10.61
CA ALA A 384 -15.90 -28.94 -11.94
C ALA A 384 -14.76 -28.30 -12.74
N LYS A 385 -14.31 -27.08 -12.39
CA LYS A 385 -13.16 -26.41 -13.01
C LYS A 385 -11.81 -26.88 -12.48
N LEU A 386 -11.77 -27.66 -11.40
CA LEU A 386 -10.53 -28.19 -10.87
C LEU A 386 -9.88 -29.14 -11.89
N GLU A 387 -8.56 -29.06 -12.03
CA GLU A 387 -7.81 -29.92 -12.94
C GLU A 387 -7.82 -31.38 -12.46
N HIS A 388 -7.78 -31.57 -11.11
CA HIS A 388 -7.87 -32.88 -10.46
C HIS A 388 -8.91 -32.85 -9.36
N HIS A 389 -9.74 -33.87 -9.31
CA HIS A 389 -10.86 -33.98 -8.39
C HIS A 389 -10.58 -34.91 -7.20
N ALA A 390 -11.37 -34.78 -6.15
CA ALA A 390 -11.17 -35.55 -4.91
C ALA A 390 -11.23 -37.09 -5.11
N GLY A 391 -12.04 -37.56 -6.07
CA GLY A 391 -12.13 -38.98 -6.41
C GLY A 391 -10.85 -39.59 -7.00
N GLU A 392 -9.93 -38.77 -7.47
CA GLU A 392 -8.60 -39.20 -7.95
C GLU A 392 -7.63 -39.49 -6.80
N CYS A 393 -8.04 -39.28 -5.55
CA CYS A 393 -7.17 -39.48 -4.37
C CYS A 393 -6.74 -40.94 -4.23
N VAL A 394 -5.44 -41.15 -4.27
CA VAL A 394 -4.83 -42.52 -4.13
C VAL A 394 -4.62 -42.91 -2.66
N GLN A 395 -5.14 -42.17 -1.70
CA GLN A 395 -5.14 -42.48 -0.26
C GLN A 395 -3.71 -42.66 0.33
N CYS A 396 -2.68 -42.01 -0.23
CA CYS A 396 -1.27 -42.23 0.15
C CYS A 396 -0.89 -41.68 1.52
N GLY A 397 -1.70 -40.80 2.13
CA GLY A 397 -1.48 -40.21 3.46
C GLY A 397 -0.44 -39.06 3.52
N ALA A 398 0.33 -38.80 2.47
CA ALA A 398 1.41 -37.83 2.50
C ALA A 398 0.93 -36.37 2.83
N CYS A 399 -0.33 -36.07 2.57
CA CYS A 399 -0.95 -34.75 2.92
C CYS A 399 -1.23 -34.65 4.44
N GLU A 400 -1.60 -35.78 5.08
CA GLU A 400 -1.86 -35.82 6.52
C GLU A 400 -0.56 -35.77 7.32
N GLU A 401 0.50 -36.46 6.87
CA GLU A 401 1.84 -36.38 7.49
C GLU A 401 2.40 -34.96 7.51
N ARG A 402 2.04 -34.15 6.52
CA ARG A 402 2.48 -32.74 6.41
C ARG A 402 1.51 -31.76 7.06
N CYS A 403 0.33 -32.20 7.45
CA CYS A 403 -0.69 -31.33 7.99
C CYS A 403 -0.39 -30.95 9.45
N PRO A 404 -0.15 -29.68 9.78
CA PRO A 404 0.11 -29.27 11.17
C PRO A 404 -1.16 -29.25 12.03
N PHE A 405 -2.33 -29.54 11.44
CA PHE A 405 -3.65 -29.47 12.08
C PHE A 405 -4.31 -30.86 12.23
N ASP A 406 -3.60 -31.93 11.92
CA ASP A 406 -4.11 -33.29 11.94
C ASP A 406 -5.46 -33.49 11.21
N VAL A 407 -5.64 -32.74 10.09
CA VAL A 407 -6.86 -32.84 9.28
C VAL A 407 -6.93 -34.23 8.67
N PRO A 408 -8.08 -34.96 8.82
CA PRO A 408 -8.27 -36.26 8.17
C PRO A 408 -8.54 -36.06 6.66
N VAL A 409 -7.48 -35.67 5.93
CA VAL A 409 -7.58 -35.25 4.52
C VAL A 409 -8.13 -36.37 3.65
N ARG A 410 -7.75 -37.60 3.87
CA ARG A 410 -8.24 -38.76 3.09
C ARG A 410 -9.75 -38.92 3.22
N GLU A 411 -10.30 -38.86 4.45
CA GLU A 411 -11.73 -38.90 4.71
C GLU A 411 -12.48 -37.72 4.05
N LYS A 412 -11.87 -36.51 4.12
CA LYS A 412 -12.43 -35.32 3.46
C LYS A 412 -12.42 -35.43 1.94
N MET A 413 -11.41 -36.05 1.33
CA MET A 413 -11.40 -36.31 -0.12
C MET A 413 -12.51 -37.31 -0.50
N GLU A 414 -12.69 -38.38 0.27
CA GLU A 414 -13.82 -39.32 0.05
C GLU A 414 -15.18 -38.63 0.19
N LEU A 415 -15.33 -37.75 1.18
CA LEU A 415 -16.56 -36.99 1.38
C LEU A 415 -16.79 -36.03 0.22
N ALA A 416 -15.76 -35.28 -0.21
CA ALA A 416 -15.86 -34.36 -1.34
C ALA A 416 -16.25 -35.07 -2.65
N ALA A 417 -15.64 -36.24 -2.91
CA ALA A 417 -16.00 -37.07 -4.06
C ALA A 417 -17.48 -37.45 -4.05
N ARG A 418 -18.01 -37.82 -2.88
CA ARG A 418 -19.45 -38.13 -2.74
C ARG A 418 -20.35 -36.91 -2.89
N VAL A 419 -19.94 -35.77 -2.30
CA VAL A 419 -20.75 -34.53 -2.27
C VAL A 419 -20.86 -33.89 -3.66
N PHE A 420 -19.77 -33.89 -4.40
CA PHE A 420 -19.70 -33.26 -5.73
C PHE A 420 -19.91 -34.25 -6.88
N GLY A 421 -19.86 -35.56 -6.63
CA GLY A 421 -20.15 -36.58 -7.65
C GLY A 421 -18.98 -36.89 -8.60
N TYR A 422 -17.75 -36.70 -8.15
CA TYR A 422 -16.50 -36.89 -8.92
C TYR A 422 -15.56 -37.86 -8.23
#